data_dbf4c6cc97768fb0b9a46e029a412fef
#
_entry.id   dbf4c6cc97768fb0b9a46e029a412fef
#
_cell.length_a   1.000
_cell.length_b   1.000
_cell.length_c   1.000
_cell.angle_alpha   90.00
_cell.angle_beta   90.00
_cell.angle_gamma   90.00
#
_symmetry.space_group_name_H-M   'P 1'
#
loop_
_entity.id
_entity.type
_entity.pdbx_description
1 polymer ?
#
loop_
_entity_poly.entity_id
_entity_poly.type
_entity_poly.pdbx_seq_one_letter_code
_entity_poly.pdbx_strand_id
1 'polypeptide(L)'
;MANGTRRDLRELFHKGQLTIGISELSRMTGVSPRQLRYWQKKGYIIPKNEDESGQARIYTMKMVIKAAAMSNLLQTGYTLKAAAAQVDERMRPAQTMYHVIFDRYQGYQVADDGQILVDLGPFDPQPEQELFAKLVGDKVVFDLKNRRELE
;
A
#
# COMPACT_ATOMS: atom_id res chain seq x y z
N MET A 1 5.15 -3.19 29.27
CA MET A 1 4.21 -3.11 28.13
C MET A 1 4.82 -2.19 27.08
N ALA A 2 5.42 -2.77 26.06
CA ALA A 2 5.95 -1.98 24.97
C ALA A 2 4.79 -1.61 24.05
N ASN A 3 4.25 -0.40 24.20
CA ASN A 3 3.42 0.25 23.19
C ASN A 3 4.32 0.51 21.98
N GLY A 4 4.48 -0.49 21.14
CA GLY A 4 5.17 -0.33 19.86
C GLY A 4 4.46 0.76 19.08
N THR A 5 5.22 1.71 18.64
CA THR A 5 4.87 3.03 18.12
C THR A 5 3.75 2.92 17.07
N ARG A 6 2.51 3.17 17.47
CA ARG A 6 1.30 3.22 16.61
C ARG A 6 1.46 4.10 15.37
N ARG A 7 2.40 5.05 15.40
CA ARG A 7 2.55 6.06 14.34
C ARG A 7 3.40 5.61 13.15
N ASP A 8 4.44 4.83 13.38
CA ASP A 8 5.50 4.66 12.37
C ASP A 8 5.09 3.84 11.16
N LEU A 9 4.43 2.70 11.36
CA LEU A 9 4.00 1.86 10.23
C LEU A 9 2.83 2.49 9.44
N ARG A 10 1.86 3.06 10.14
CA ARG A 10 0.72 3.73 9.48
C ARG A 10 1.17 4.96 8.70
N GLU A 11 2.09 5.76 9.25
CA GLU A 11 2.63 6.93 8.57
C GLU A 11 3.48 6.56 7.36
N LEU A 12 4.32 5.54 7.47
CA LEU A 12 5.15 5.06 6.36
C LEU A 12 4.31 4.59 5.17
N PHE A 13 3.23 3.87 5.44
CA PHE A 13 2.38 3.30 4.39
C PHE A 13 1.26 4.24 3.95
N HIS A 14 0.63 4.98 4.86
CA HIS A 14 -0.50 5.86 4.52
C HIS A 14 -0.10 7.13 3.76
N LYS A 15 1.03 7.72 4.06
CA LYS A 15 1.44 9.01 3.46
C LYS A 15 2.23 8.87 2.17
N GLY A 16 2.40 7.66 1.64
CA GLY A 16 3.22 7.45 0.46
C GLY A 16 4.63 8.05 0.65
N GLN A 17 5.21 7.90 1.84
CA GLN A 17 6.51 8.49 2.18
C GLN A 17 7.66 7.77 1.47
N LEU A 18 7.47 6.50 1.12
CA LEU A 18 8.42 5.76 0.32
C LEU A 18 8.32 6.25 -1.14
N THR A 19 9.24 7.12 -1.50
CA THR A 19 9.29 7.72 -2.83
C THR A 19 10.68 7.58 -3.43
N ILE A 20 10.73 7.51 -4.75
CA ILE A 20 11.97 7.42 -5.54
C ILE A 20 11.95 8.43 -6.69
N GLY A 21 13.13 8.82 -7.14
CA GLY A 21 13.28 9.66 -8.34
C GLY A 21 13.12 8.87 -9.63
N ILE A 22 13.03 9.60 -10.75
CA ILE A 22 12.85 8.99 -12.08
C ILE A 22 14.01 8.07 -12.49
N SER A 23 15.24 8.39 -12.09
CA SER A 23 16.41 7.56 -12.40
C SER A 23 16.33 6.20 -11.71
N GLU A 24 15.92 6.19 -10.45
CA GLU A 24 15.73 4.97 -9.68
C GLU A 24 14.54 4.16 -10.21
N LEU A 25 13.43 4.83 -10.53
CA LEU A 25 12.28 4.20 -11.18
C LEU A 25 12.68 3.53 -12.48
N SER A 26 13.50 4.20 -13.32
CA SER A 26 14.04 3.64 -14.55
C SER A 26 14.87 2.39 -14.29
N ARG A 27 15.79 2.45 -13.32
CA ARG A 27 16.65 1.33 -12.95
C ARG A 27 15.83 0.11 -12.46
N MET A 28 14.80 0.33 -11.65
CA MET A 28 13.97 -0.73 -11.08
C MET A 28 13.04 -1.38 -12.11
N THR A 29 12.56 -0.62 -13.08
CA THR A 29 11.55 -1.08 -14.06
C THR A 29 12.12 -1.47 -15.42
N GLY A 30 13.37 -1.12 -15.69
CA GLY A 30 13.99 -1.28 -17.01
C GLY A 30 13.43 -0.33 -18.09
N VAL A 31 12.55 0.59 -17.72
CA VAL A 31 11.95 1.58 -18.63
C VAL A 31 12.82 2.83 -18.66
N SER A 32 13.17 3.30 -19.86
CA SER A 32 14.02 4.49 -19.99
C SER A 32 13.37 5.75 -19.37
N PRO A 33 14.16 6.71 -18.85
CA PRO A 33 13.61 7.97 -18.32
C PRO A 33 12.77 8.74 -19.34
N ARG A 34 13.13 8.65 -20.63
CA ARG A 34 12.37 9.24 -21.73
C ARG A 34 10.98 8.62 -21.87
N GLN A 35 10.88 7.31 -21.81
CA GLN A 35 9.61 6.58 -21.84
C GLN A 35 8.76 6.89 -20.61
N LEU A 36 9.37 6.92 -19.42
CA LEU A 36 8.66 7.28 -18.18
C LEU A 36 8.08 8.69 -18.23
N ARG A 37 8.82 9.68 -18.75
CA ARG A 37 8.30 11.04 -18.96
C ARG A 37 7.14 11.06 -19.97
N TYR A 38 7.21 10.25 -21.01
CA TYR A 38 6.11 10.09 -21.95
C TYR A 38 4.88 9.48 -21.28
N TRP A 39 5.06 8.45 -20.46
CA TRP A 39 3.96 7.82 -19.71
C TRP A 39 3.32 8.80 -18.72
N GLN A 40 4.14 9.62 -18.07
CA GLN A 40 3.65 10.71 -17.21
C GLN A 40 2.84 11.72 -18.02
N LYS A 41 3.36 12.18 -19.17
CA LYS A 41 2.63 13.13 -20.04
C LYS A 41 1.28 12.58 -20.51
N LYS A 42 1.17 11.25 -20.66
CA LYS A 42 -0.07 10.56 -21.01
C LYS A 42 -0.97 10.26 -19.80
N GLY A 43 -0.55 10.59 -18.59
CA GLY A 43 -1.31 10.33 -17.37
C GLY A 43 -1.31 8.88 -16.91
N TYR A 44 -0.47 8.01 -17.48
CA TYR A 44 -0.39 6.61 -17.07
C TYR A 44 0.35 6.41 -15.75
N ILE A 45 1.35 7.23 -15.46
CA ILE A 45 2.01 7.33 -14.17
C ILE A 45 1.96 8.77 -13.69
N ILE A 46 1.79 8.97 -12.38
CA ILE A 46 1.59 10.29 -11.78
C ILE A 46 2.66 10.49 -10.70
N PRO A 47 3.52 11.52 -10.79
CA PRO A 47 4.44 11.86 -9.71
C PRO A 47 3.68 12.38 -8.49
N LYS A 48 4.23 12.16 -7.30
CA LYS A 48 3.63 12.65 -6.05
C LYS A 48 3.63 14.18 -5.96
N ASN A 49 4.62 14.81 -6.58
CA ASN A 49 4.84 16.28 -6.59
C ASN A 49 4.52 16.90 -7.95
N GLU A 50 3.41 16.50 -8.57
CA GLU A 50 3.02 16.97 -9.91
C GLU A 50 2.85 18.50 -9.98
N ASP A 51 2.29 19.08 -8.93
CA ASP A 51 1.98 20.52 -8.85
C ASP A 51 3.19 21.39 -8.48
N GLU A 52 4.33 20.79 -8.14
CA GLU A 52 5.53 21.52 -7.73
C GLU A 52 6.44 21.77 -8.95
N SER A 53 6.31 22.95 -9.54
CA SER A 53 7.16 23.36 -10.66
C SER A 53 8.62 23.54 -10.23
N GLY A 54 9.54 23.04 -11.06
CA GLY A 54 11.00 23.19 -10.83
C GLY A 54 11.63 22.13 -9.93
N GLN A 55 10.87 21.26 -9.30
CA GLN A 55 11.39 20.15 -8.50
C GLN A 55 11.57 18.85 -9.31
N ALA A 56 12.53 18.04 -8.88
CA ALA A 56 12.72 16.70 -9.45
C ALA A 56 11.49 15.84 -9.15
N ARG A 57 10.97 15.15 -10.17
CA ARG A 57 9.79 14.29 -10.02
C ARG A 57 10.09 13.10 -9.12
N ILE A 58 9.21 12.86 -8.15
CA ILE A 58 9.25 11.72 -7.24
C ILE A 58 7.99 10.86 -7.40
N TYR A 59 8.16 9.55 -7.26
CA TYR A 59 7.12 8.56 -7.49
C TYR A 59 6.96 7.68 -6.26
N THR A 60 5.73 7.33 -5.93
CA THR A 60 5.42 6.41 -4.83
C THR A 60 5.68 4.96 -5.25
N MET A 61 5.81 4.05 -4.28
CA MET A 61 5.95 2.61 -4.56
C MET A 61 4.78 2.06 -5.40
N LYS A 62 3.59 2.61 -5.26
CA LYS A 62 2.45 2.29 -6.13
C LYS A 62 2.77 2.54 -7.61
N MET A 63 3.41 3.67 -7.91
CA MET A 63 3.80 3.99 -9.30
C MET A 63 4.96 3.13 -9.79
N VAL A 64 5.85 2.71 -8.91
CA VAL A 64 6.91 1.73 -9.23
C VAL A 64 6.29 0.39 -9.68
N ILE A 65 5.37 -0.14 -8.88
CA ILE A 65 4.66 -1.40 -9.19
C ILE A 65 3.88 -1.27 -10.50
N LYS A 66 3.16 -0.15 -10.68
CA LYS A 66 2.41 0.12 -11.91
C LYS A 66 3.33 0.15 -13.14
N ALA A 67 4.42 0.90 -13.07
CA ALA A 67 5.36 1.01 -14.19
C ALA A 67 6.03 -0.33 -14.52
N ALA A 68 6.43 -1.11 -13.52
CA ALA A 68 6.99 -2.45 -13.72
C ALA A 68 5.98 -3.39 -14.39
N ALA A 69 4.74 -3.42 -13.91
CA ALA A 69 3.68 -4.25 -14.49
C ALA A 69 3.34 -3.84 -15.92
N MET A 70 3.28 -2.53 -16.20
CA MET A 70 3.10 -2.04 -17.59
C MET A 70 4.25 -2.44 -18.49
N SER A 71 5.51 -2.33 -18.02
CA SER A 71 6.69 -2.77 -18.77
C SER A 71 6.59 -4.24 -19.16
N ASN A 72 6.21 -5.10 -18.23
CA ASN A 72 6.04 -6.53 -18.49
C ASN A 72 4.96 -6.79 -19.56
N LEU A 73 3.82 -6.11 -19.50
CA LEU A 73 2.77 -6.26 -20.50
C LEU A 73 3.19 -5.77 -21.89
N LEU A 74 3.96 -4.69 -21.97
CA LEU A 74 4.52 -4.21 -23.23
C LEU A 74 5.46 -5.25 -23.87
N GLN A 75 6.26 -5.94 -23.07
CA GLN A 75 7.15 -7.02 -23.56
C GLN A 75 6.37 -8.22 -24.09
N THR A 76 5.14 -8.43 -23.62
CA THR A 76 4.23 -9.48 -24.14
C THR A 76 3.35 -9.03 -25.29
N GLY A 77 3.60 -7.84 -25.86
CA GLY A 77 2.94 -7.35 -27.07
C GLY A 77 1.71 -6.47 -26.84
N TYR A 78 1.41 -6.10 -25.61
CA TYR A 78 0.34 -5.12 -25.35
C TYR A 78 0.73 -3.73 -25.86
N THR A 79 -0.24 -2.96 -26.33
CA THR A 79 -0.06 -1.51 -26.55
C THR A 79 0.04 -0.79 -25.21
N LEU A 80 0.68 0.38 -25.18
CA LEU A 80 0.84 1.15 -23.94
C LEU A 80 -0.52 1.48 -23.28
N LYS A 81 -1.51 1.86 -24.07
CA LYS A 81 -2.87 2.14 -23.59
C LYS A 81 -3.52 0.90 -22.97
N ALA A 82 -3.41 -0.25 -23.63
CA ALA A 82 -3.97 -1.51 -23.13
C ALA A 82 -3.23 -1.99 -21.88
N ALA A 83 -1.91 -1.87 -21.84
CA ALA A 83 -1.10 -2.22 -20.67
C ALA A 83 -1.49 -1.37 -19.45
N ALA A 84 -1.63 -0.05 -19.61
CA ALA A 84 -2.06 0.83 -18.54
C ALA A 84 -3.44 0.46 -17.99
N ALA A 85 -4.43 0.24 -18.88
CA ALA A 85 -5.78 -0.14 -18.50
C ALA A 85 -5.83 -1.49 -17.75
N GLN A 86 -5.09 -2.50 -18.25
CA GLN A 86 -4.99 -3.81 -17.62
C GLN A 86 -4.35 -3.75 -16.24
N VAL A 87 -3.30 -2.96 -16.09
CA VAL A 87 -2.64 -2.79 -14.78
C VAL A 87 -3.56 -2.07 -13.81
N ASP A 88 -4.23 -0.99 -14.22
CA ASP A 88 -5.16 -0.27 -13.35
C ASP A 88 -6.29 -1.17 -12.85
N GLU A 89 -6.84 -2.01 -13.70
CA GLU A 89 -7.87 -2.95 -13.31
C GLU A 89 -7.37 -4.02 -12.34
N ARG A 90 -6.21 -4.60 -12.61
CA ARG A 90 -5.57 -5.61 -11.72
C ARG A 90 -5.12 -5.03 -10.37
N MET A 91 -4.75 -3.76 -10.33
CA MET A 91 -4.37 -3.10 -9.09
C MET A 91 -5.56 -2.70 -8.20
N ARG A 92 -6.78 -2.67 -8.73
CA ARG A 92 -7.98 -2.28 -7.98
C ARG A 92 -8.23 -3.15 -6.75
N PRO A 93 -8.20 -4.50 -6.82
CA PRO A 93 -8.33 -5.36 -5.64
C PRO A 93 -7.22 -5.13 -4.62
N ALA A 94 -5.97 -4.97 -5.06
CA ALA A 94 -4.83 -4.70 -4.19
C ALA A 94 -4.97 -3.35 -3.46
N GLN A 95 -5.53 -2.33 -4.12
CA GLN A 95 -5.84 -1.04 -3.49
C GLN A 95 -6.93 -1.20 -2.42
N THR A 96 -7.99 -1.95 -2.72
CA THR A 96 -9.05 -2.24 -1.76
C THR A 96 -8.49 -2.98 -0.54
N MET A 97 -7.67 -4.00 -0.75
CA MET A 97 -6.99 -4.72 0.34
C MET A 97 -6.10 -3.79 1.17
N TYR A 98 -5.37 -2.89 0.51
CA TYR A 98 -4.56 -1.90 1.19
C TYR A 98 -5.42 -1.04 2.14
N HIS A 99 -6.54 -0.51 1.66
CA HIS A 99 -7.47 0.26 2.48
C HIS A 99 -8.05 -0.58 3.62
N VAL A 100 -8.52 -1.79 3.35
CA VAL A 100 -9.05 -2.70 4.39
C VAL A 100 -8.03 -2.91 5.52
N ILE A 101 -6.76 -3.13 5.18
CA ILE A 101 -5.73 -3.38 6.17
C ILE A 101 -5.31 -2.08 6.87
N PHE A 102 -4.92 -1.06 6.11
CA PHE A 102 -4.27 0.13 6.68
C PHE A 102 -5.25 1.15 7.25
N ASP A 103 -6.47 1.27 6.73
CA ASP A 103 -7.49 2.17 7.29
C ASP A 103 -8.06 1.58 8.58
N ARG A 104 -8.14 0.25 8.67
CA ARG A 104 -8.63 -0.46 9.86
C ARG A 104 -7.56 -0.66 10.94
N TYR A 105 -6.29 -0.70 10.56
CA TYR A 105 -5.19 -0.93 11.50
C TYR A 105 -5.11 0.17 12.56
N GLN A 106 -5.32 -0.18 13.84
CA GLN A 106 -5.22 0.72 14.99
C GLN A 106 -3.91 0.55 15.77
N GLY A 107 -3.26 -0.62 15.63
CA GLY A 107 -2.04 -0.95 16.33
C GLY A 107 -1.90 -2.46 16.53
N TYR A 108 -1.06 -2.85 17.46
CA TYR A 108 -0.93 -4.25 17.86
C TYR A 108 -0.66 -4.38 19.36
N GLN A 109 -0.96 -5.54 19.89
CA GLN A 109 -0.65 -5.96 21.24
C GLN A 109 0.20 -7.24 21.18
N VAL A 110 1.05 -7.44 22.16
CA VAL A 110 1.77 -8.71 22.34
C VAL A 110 1.17 -9.40 23.56
N ALA A 111 0.57 -10.56 23.34
CA ALA A 111 0.01 -11.38 24.40
C ALA A 111 1.12 -12.01 25.26
N ASP A 112 0.77 -12.54 26.43
CA ASP A 112 1.75 -13.13 27.39
C ASP A 112 2.52 -14.32 26.80
N ASP A 113 1.93 -15.02 25.84
CA ASP A 113 2.56 -16.11 25.08
C ASP A 113 3.43 -15.63 23.90
N GLY A 114 3.59 -14.30 23.74
CA GLY A 114 4.35 -13.68 22.66
C GLY A 114 3.58 -13.57 21.33
N GLN A 115 2.30 -13.97 21.29
CA GLN A 115 1.48 -13.84 20.09
C GLN A 115 1.16 -12.39 19.79
N ILE A 116 1.27 -11.98 18.53
CA ILE A 116 0.90 -10.64 18.07
C ILE A 116 -0.59 -10.62 17.72
N LEU A 117 -1.32 -9.72 18.37
CA LEU A 117 -2.72 -9.41 18.09
C LEU A 117 -2.78 -8.06 17.38
N VAL A 118 -3.14 -8.06 16.11
CA VAL A 118 -3.31 -6.84 15.32
C VAL A 118 -4.70 -6.27 15.60
N ASP A 119 -4.75 -5.05 16.14
CA ASP A 119 -5.97 -4.32 16.42
C ASP A 119 -6.51 -3.69 15.14
N LEU A 120 -7.71 -4.06 14.74
CA LEU A 120 -8.42 -3.57 13.57
C LEU A 120 -9.56 -2.59 13.94
N GLY A 121 -9.64 -2.22 15.21
CA GLY A 121 -10.62 -1.27 15.73
C GLY A 121 -12.03 -1.85 15.90
N PRO A 122 -13.03 -0.98 16.12
CA PRO A 122 -14.39 -1.41 16.40
C PRO A 122 -14.96 -2.33 15.31
N PHE A 123 -15.69 -3.36 15.71
CA PHE A 123 -16.44 -4.20 14.79
C PHE A 123 -17.75 -3.47 14.40
N ASP A 124 -17.85 -3.00 13.16
CA ASP A 124 -18.91 -2.09 12.73
C ASP A 124 -20.34 -2.54 13.05
N PRO A 125 -20.72 -3.84 12.92
CA PRO A 125 -22.05 -4.31 13.36
C PRO A 125 -22.28 -4.27 14.87
N GLN A 126 -21.21 -4.29 15.67
CA GLN A 126 -21.25 -4.30 17.13
C GLN A 126 -20.07 -3.44 17.66
N PRO A 127 -20.20 -2.10 17.66
CA PRO A 127 -19.10 -1.19 17.95
C PRO A 127 -18.59 -1.23 19.40
N GLU A 128 -19.29 -1.92 20.29
CA GLU A 128 -18.84 -2.26 21.64
C GLU A 128 -17.77 -3.38 21.67
N GLN A 129 -17.57 -4.06 20.54
CA GLN A 129 -16.54 -5.09 20.37
C GLN A 129 -15.39 -4.56 19.49
N GLU A 130 -14.18 -4.95 19.86
CA GLU A 130 -12.96 -4.68 19.09
C GLU A 130 -12.58 -5.93 18.30
N LEU A 131 -12.24 -5.73 17.01
CA LEU A 131 -11.81 -6.78 16.11
C LEU A 131 -10.29 -6.90 16.14
N PHE A 132 -9.81 -8.09 16.44
CA PHE A 132 -8.39 -8.44 16.37
C PHE A 132 -8.13 -9.48 15.29
N ALA A 133 -6.95 -9.41 14.69
CA ALA A 133 -6.43 -10.45 13.81
C ALA A 133 -5.15 -11.04 14.42
N LYS A 134 -4.98 -12.36 14.33
CA LYS A 134 -3.78 -13.07 14.75
C LYS A 134 -3.40 -14.15 13.76
N LEU A 135 -2.13 -14.54 13.73
CA LEU A 135 -1.66 -15.69 12.97
C LEU A 135 -1.67 -16.93 13.86
N VAL A 136 -2.31 -17.99 13.37
CA VAL A 136 -2.24 -19.33 13.96
C VAL A 136 -1.66 -20.26 12.91
N GLY A 137 -0.37 -20.57 13.04
CA GLY A 137 0.41 -21.14 11.93
C GLY A 137 0.44 -20.17 10.75
N ASP A 138 0.00 -20.60 9.57
CA ASP A 138 -0.08 -19.80 8.35
C ASP A 138 -1.48 -19.21 8.09
N LYS A 139 -2.39 -19.30 9.06
CA LYS A 139 -3.76 -18.82 8.91
C LYS A 139 -4.02 -17.57 9.72
N VAL A 140 -4.67 -16.60 9.10
CA VAL A 140 -5.23 -15.44 9.81
C VAL A 140 -6.51 -15.88 10.48
N VAL A 141 -6.61 -15.65 11.79
CA VAL A 141 -7.81 -15.87 12.60
C VAL A 141 -8.25 -14.53 13.17
N PHE A 142 -9.54 -14.26 13.08
CA PHE A 142 -10.16 -13.08 13.68
C PHE A 142 -10.72 -13.43 15.07
N ASP A 143 -10.62 -12.47 15.98
CA ASP A 143 -11.09 -12.58 17.35
C ASP A 143 -11.84 -11.30 17.74
N LEU A 144 -12.93 -11.42 18.46
CA LEU A 144 -13.72 -10.31 18.97
C LEU A 144 -13.57 -10.22 20.48
N LYS A 145 -13.22 -9.05 20.99
CA LYS A 145 -13.10 -8.79 22.43
C LYS A 145 -14.02 -7.65 22.83
N ASN A 146 -14.65 -7.76 23.97
CA ASN A 146 -15.41 -6.67 24.53
C ASN A 146 -14.49 -5.52 24.91
N ARG A 147 -14.83 -4.30 24.50
CA ARG A 147 -14.06 -3.10 24.80
C ARG A 147 -13.87 -2.88 26.31
N ARG A 148 -14.85 -3.30 27.12
CA ARG A 148 -14.80 -3.22 28.59
C ARG A 148 -13.77 -4.15 29.23
N GLU A 149 -13.29 -5.16 28.52
CA GLU A 149 -12.29 -6.12 28.99
C GLU A 149 -10.85 -5.69 28.63
N LEU A 150 -10.71 -4.59 27.86
CA LEU A 150 -9.43 -4.07 27.39
C LEU A 150 -8.96 -2.82 28.18
N GLU A 151 -9.82 -2.28 29.07
CA GLU A 151 -9.51 -1.20 30.01
C GLU A 151 -8.94 -1.75 31.32
#